data_f7a3516c4b23d1d176bec111a513ac59
#
_entry.id   f7a3516c4b23d1d176bec111a513ac59
#
_cell.length_a   1.000
_cell.length_b   1.000
_cell.length_c   1.000
_cell.angle_alpha   90.00
_cell.angle_beta   90.00
_cell.angle_gamma   90.00
#
_symmetry.space_group_name_H-M   'P 1'
#
loop_
_entity.id
_entity.type
_entity.pdbx_description
1 polymer ?
#
loop_
_entity_poly.entity_id
_entity_poly.type
_entity_poly.pdbx_seq_one_letter_code
_entity_poly.pdbx_strand_id
1 'polypeptide(L)'
;NKNQARAGGPGHGPGRGHGYQRPQNLRGTVGKLLAYIGRYKAALIVVAVCLVLSSVGSVASSYFLKPALNHIVAGDFKGLFWMLVAMGGVFLVSAGCSYAYSRIMVRISQRTVATLRQDLFNKLQSLPLRYFDTHQSGDLMSRFTNDMDTVSDMIGNSFASVVSNLLTFVCTVVMLVYLNWALTLITFVFLGLMLLVVKSVGGRSRVSFQQQQAALGSLNGYIEEMIEGQKVIKVFHHEQKTMDEFA
;
A
#
# COMPACT_ATOMS: atom_id res chain seq x y z
N ASN A 1 -31.04 15.45 -47.74
CA ASN A 1 -29.65 15.66 -48.13
C ASN A 1 -29.08 16.88 -47.44
N LYS A 2 -28.53 16.72 -46.21
CA LYS A 2 -27.61 17.67 -45.61
C LYS A 2 -26.78 16.92 -44.59
N ASN A 3 -25.74 16.29 -45.03
CA ASN A 3 -24.61 15.87 -44.21
C ASN A 3 -23.54 16.94 -44.37
N GLN A 4 -23.39 17.83 -43.39
CA GLN A 4 -22.18 18.62 -43.23
C GLN A 4 -21.37 18.07 -42.07
N ALA A 5 -20.18 17.60 -42.43
CA ALA A 5 -19.15 17.11 -41.56
C ALA A 5 -18.71 18.20 -40.58
N ARG A 6 -18.81 17.95 -39.29
CA ARG A 6 -18.12 18.72 -38.24
C ARG A 6 -16.69 18.17 -38.12
N ALA A 7 -15.74 19.01 -38.56
CA ALA A 7 -14.33 18.80 -38.28
C ALA A 7 -14.09 19.00 -36.75
N GLY A 8 -13.83 17.92 -36.05
CA GLY A 8 -13.39 17.97 -34.66
C GLY A 8 -11.90 18.28 -34.61
N GLY A 9 -11.55 19.44 -33.99
CA GLY A 9 -10.16 19.76 -33.65
C GLY A 9 -9.54 18.75 -32.65
N PRO A 10 -8.23 18.63 -32.59
CA PRO A 10 -7.56 17.71 -31.66
C PRO A 10 -7.65 18.28 -30.22
N GLY A 11 -8.66 17.85 -29.48
CA GLY A 11 -8.74 18.09 -28.05
C GLY A 11 -7.61 17.37 -27.31
N HIS A 12 -6.67 18.14 -26.76
CA HIS A 12 -5.75 17.63 -25.75
C HIS A 12 -6.56 17.39 -24.48
N GLY A 13 -7.17 16.22 -24.35
CA GLY A 13 -7.78 15.78 -23.11
C GLY A 13 -6.69 15.54 -22.05
N PRO A 14 -6.95 15.88 -20.76
CA PRO A 14 -6.02 15.59 -19.68
C PRO A 14 -5.75 14.09 -19.66
N GLY A 15 -4.48 13.72 -19.53
CA GLY A 15 -3.95 12.37 -19.68
C GLY A 15 -4.86 11.33 -19.05
N ARG A 16 -5.31 10.36 -19.85
CA ARG A 16 -5.99 9.15 -19.39
C ARG A 16 -5.08 8.49 -18.38
N GLY A 17 -5.33 8.74 -17.09
CA GLY A 17 -4.78 7.94 -16.03
C GLY A 17 -5.01 6.47 -16.42
N HIS A 18 -3.96 5.69 -16.45
CA HIS A 18 -4.02 4.25 -16.72
C HIS A 18 -5.06 3.67 -15.77
N GLY A 19 -6.27 3.46 -16.30
CA GLY A 19 -7.34 2.83 -15.54
C GLY A 19 -6.82 1.51 -15.03
N TYR A 20 -6.76 1.35 -13.73
CA TYR A 20 -6.40 0.13 -13.04
C TYR A 20 -7.33 -0.98 -13.54
N GLN A 21 -6.93 -1.68 -14.60
CA GLN A 21 -7.66 -2.85 -15.08
C GLN A 21 -7.50 -3.92 -14.01
N ARG A 22 -8.58 -4.16 -13.27
CA ARG A 22 -8.62 -5.27 -12.31
C ARG A 22 -8.23 -6.55 -13.03
N PRO A 23 -7.20 -7.27 -12.57
CA PRO A 23 -6.79 -8.51 -13.19
C PRO A 23 -7.96 -9.49 -13.17
N GLN A 24 -8.31 -10.04 -14.32
CA GLN A 24 -9.47 -10.95 -14.51
C GLN A 24 -9.35 -12.25 -13.69
N ASN A 25 -8.14 -12.60 -13.20
CA ASN A 25 -7.86 -13.83 -12.43
C ASN A 25 -6.81 -13.59 -11.34
N LEU A 26 -7.20 -12.86 -10.27
CA LEU A 26 -6.33 -12.61 -9.12
C LEU A 26 -5.77 -13.89 -8.49
N ARG A 27 -6.61 -14.92 -8.32
CA ARG A 27 -6.21 -16.21 -7.72
C ARG A 27 -5.14 -16.93 -8.58
N GLY A 28 -5.28 -16.92 -9.89
CA GLY A 28 -4.32 -17.54 -10.80
C GLY A 28 -2.98 -16.79 -10.81
N THR A 29 -3.00 -15.46 -10.76
CA THR A 29 -1.78 -14.63 -10.74
C THR A 29 -1.03 -14.78 -9.44
N VAL A 30 -1.73 -14.71 -8.31
CA VAL A 30 -1.13 -14.94 -6.97
C VAL A 30 -0.59 -16.36 -6.86
N GLY A 31 -1.30 -17.38 -7.37
CA GLY A 31 -0.84 -18.77 -7.37
C GLY A 31 0.47 -18.96 -8.17
N LYS A 32 0.60 -18.31 -9.32
CA LYS A 32 1.85 -18.32 -10.09
C LYS A 32 3.01 -17.66 -9.36
N LEU A 33 2.79 -16.48 -8.76
CA LEU A 33 3.80 -15.81 -7.94
C LEU A 33 4.24 -16.66 -6.74
N LEU A 34 3.29 -17.29 -6.05
CA LEU A 34 3.59 -18.20 -4.96
C LEU A 34 4.37 -19.44 -5.42
N ALA A 35 4.15 -19.93 -6.64
CA ALA A 35 4.93 -21.04 -7.21
C ALA A 35 6.40 -20.64 -7.45
N TYR A 36 6.67 -19.41 -7.91
CA TYR A 36 8.04 -18.89 -8.05
C TYR A 36 8.74 -18.74 -6.68
N ILE A 37 8.04 -18.19 -5.70
CA ILE A 37 8.56 -18.02 -4.33
C ILE A 37 8.73 -19.38 -3.65
N GLY A 38 7.82 -20.34 -3.89
CA GLY A 38 7.84 -21.70 -3.35
C GLY A 38 9.08 -22.52 -3.73
N ARG A 39 9.86 -22.07 -4.70
CA ARG A 39 11.16 -22.66 -5.05
C ARG A 39 12.18 -22.50 -3.91
N TYR A 40 11.99 -21.53 -3.01
CA TYR A 40 12.89 -21.22 -1.89
C TYR A 40 12.34 -21.72 -0.54
N LYS A 41 11.77 -22.94 -0.49
CA LYS A 41 11.08 -23.49 0.68
C LYS A 41 11.89 -23.38 1.99
N ALA A 42 13.18 -23.72 1.95
CA ALA A 42 14.03 -23.65 3.14
C ALA A 42 14.17 -22.22 3.67
N ALA A 43 14.39 -21.24 2.77
CA ALA A 43 14.48 -19.83 3.16
C ALA A 43 13.15 -19.30 3.69
N LEU A 44 12.01 -19.73 3.13
CA LEU A 44 10.68 -19.37 3.61
C LEU A 44 10.38 -19.93 5.01
N ILE A 45 10.85 -21.16 5.33
CA ILE A 45 10.71 -21.71 6.68
C ILE A 45 11.51 -20.86 7.67
N VAL A 46 12.74 -20.48 7.35
CA VAL A 46 13.54 -19.58 8.21
C VAL A 46 12.86 -18.24 8.39
N VAL A 47 12.31 -17.66 7.32
CA VAL A 47 11.53 -16.40 7.39
C VAL A 47 10.32 -16.58 8.31
N ALA A 48 9.56 -17.65 8.18
CA ALA A 48 8.39 -17.92 9.02
C ALA A 48 8.78 -18.03 10.51
N VAL A 49 9.85 -18.75 10.83
CA VAL A 49 10.36 -18.86 12.19
C VAL A 49 10.80 -17.49 12.73
N CYS A 50 11.56 -16.72 11.95
CA CYS A 50 12.00 -15.39 12.34
C CYS A 50 10.82 -14.43 12.53
N LEU A 51 9.78 -14.50 11.69
CA LEU A 51 8.55 -13.71 11.83
C LEU A 51 7.82 -14.02 13.14
N VAL A 52 7.67 -15.32 13.45
CA VAL A 52 7.03 -15.76 14.71
C VAL A 52 7.83 -15.26 15.92
N LEU A 53 9.15 -15.48 15.93
CA LEU A 53 10.03 -15.05 17.02
C LEU A 53 10.00 -13.51 17.19
N SER A 54 10.04 -12.77 16.08
CA SER A 54 9.98 -11.31 16.13
C SER A 54 8.63 -10.82 16.65
N SER A 55 7.51 -11.42 16.21
CA SER A 55 6.16 -11.03 16.65
C SER A 55 5.92 -11.36 18.13
N VAL A 56 6.34 -12.55 18.57
CA VAL A 56 6.25 -12.96 19.98
C VAL A 56 7.13 -12.04 20.86
N GLY A 57 8.36 -11.76 20.43
CA GLY A 57 9.26 -10.87 21.18
C GLY A 57 8.72 -9.44 21.28
N SER A 58 8.09 -8.93 20.23
CA SER A 58 7.44 -7.61 20.24
C SER A 58 6.30 -7.54 21.26
N VAL A 59 5.45 -8.57 21.34
CA VAL A 59 4.33 -8.62 22.27
C VAL A 59 4.81 -8.94 23.71
N ALA A 60 5.80 -9.83 23.86
CA ALA A 60 6.37 -10.17 25.16
C ALA A 60 6.96 -8.96 25.88
N SER A 61 7.50 -7.98 25.14
CA SER A 61 8.03 -6.76 25.75
C SER A 61 6.96 -5.98 26.53
N SER A 62 5.72 -5.99 26.08
CA SER A 62 4.60 -5.36 26.80
C SER A 62 4.26 -6.10 28.10
N TYR A 63 4.45 -7.41 28.15
CA TYR A 63 4.26 -8.21 29.37
C TYR A 63 5.29 -7.86 30.45
N PHE A 64 6.54 -7.60 30.06
CA PHE A 64 7.60 -7.22 31.00
C PHE A 64 7.40 -5.87 31.69
N LEU A 65 6.53 -5.02 31.15
CA LEU A 65 6.26 -3.70 31.73
C LEU A 65 5.64 -3.78 33.15
N LYS A 66 4.71 -4.74 33.36
CA LYS A 66 4.04 -4.92 34.65
C LYS A 66 5.00 -5.33 35.79
N PRO A 67 5.82 -6.41 35.63
CA PRO A 67 6.83 -6.74 36.64
C PRO A 67 7.87 -5.63 36.85
N ALA A 68 8.30 -4.93 35.78
CA ALA A 68 9.22 -3.80 35.92
C ALA A 68 8.66 -2.69 36.80
N LEU A 69 7.39 -2.32 36.61
CA LEU A 69 6.71 -1.35 37.46
C LEU A 69 6.61 -1.82 38.92
N ASN A 70 6.35 -3.12 39.16
CA ASN A 70 6.28 -3.67 40.50
C ASN A 70 7.65 -3.58 41.24
N HIS A 71 8.77 -3.84 40.54
CA HIS A 71 10.11 -3.66 41.13
C HIS A 71 10.42 -2.20 41.45
N ILE A 72 9.94 -1.25 40.62
CA ILE A 72 10.08 0.21 40.92
C ILE A 72 9.32 0.57 42.18
N VAL A 73 8.05 0.14 42.31
CA VAL A 73 7.22 0.43 43.48
C VAL A 73 7.76 -0.22 44.76
N ALA A 74 8.35 -1.43 44.63
CA ALA A 74 8.97 -2.15 45.74
C ALA A 74 10.35 -1.60 46.12
N GLY A 75 10.96 -0.69 45.36
CA GLY A 75 12.32 -0.18 45.62
C GLY A 75 13.43 -1.20 45.36
N ASP A 76 13.14 -2.30 44.68
CA ASP A 76 14.10 -3.35 44.36
C ASP A 76 14.88 -3.04 43.09
N PHE A 77 15.93 -2.26 43.19
CA PHE A 77 16.79 -1.86 42.07
C PHE A 77 17.56 -3.02 41.45
N LYS A 78 17.87 -4.08 42.22
CA LYS A 78 18.57 -5.27 41.68
C LYS A 78 17.62 -6.09 40.77
N GLY A 79 16.40 -6.35 41.26
CA GLY A 79 15.38 -7.01 40.48
C GLY A 79 15.04 -6.25 39.18
N LEU A 80 14.90 -4.91 39.31
CA LEU A 80 14.67 -4.04 38.14
C LEU A 80 15.81 -4.14 37.11
N PHE A 81 17.08 -4.11 37.54
CA PHE A 81 18.23 -4.20 36.65
C PHE A 81 18.21 -5.51 35.83
N TRP A 82 18.04 -6.67 36.48
CA TRP A 82 17.97 -7.97 35.79
C TRP A 82 16.76 -8.05 34.87
N MET A 83 15.64 -7.46 35.24
CA MET A 83 14.44 -7.38 34.41
C MET A 83 14.68 -6.56 33.15
N LEU A 84 15.35 -5.42 33.25
CA LEU A 84 15.71 -4.57 32.11
C LEU A 84 16.70 -5.28 31.18
N VAL A 85 17.66 -6.03 31.73
CA VAL A 85 18.60 -6.84 30.94
C VAL A 85 17.87 -7.94 30.18
N ALA A 86 16.93 -8.65 30.82
CA ALA A 86 16.11 -9.67 30.15
C ALA A 86 15.24 -9.06 29.03
N MET A 87 14.61 -7.93 29.29
CA MET A 87 13.82 -7.18 28.31
C MET A 87 14.68 -6.74 27.13
N GLY A 88 15.87 -6.20 27.41
CA GLY A 88 16.84 -5.83 26.37
C GLY A 88 17.29 -7.02 25.53
N GLY A 89 17.51 -8.18 26.15
CA GLY A 89 17.81 -9.42 25.44
C GLY A 89 16.69 -9.86 24.47
N VAL A 90 15.44 -9.82 24.93
CA VAL A 90 14.28 -10.14 24.08
C VAL A 90 14.17 -9.17 22.91
N PHE A 91 14.38 -7.88 23.14
CA PHE A 91 14.38 -6.87 22.07
C PHE A 91 15.49 -7.09 21.06
N LEU A 92 16.71 -7.39 21.50
CA LEU A 92 17.84 -7.68 20.61
C LEU A 92 17.58 -8.90 19.74
N VAL A 93 17.05 -9.98 20.32
CA VAL A 93 16.66 -11.18 19.55
C VAL A 93 15.55 -10.86 18.55
N SER A 94 14.51 -10.13 18.97
CA SER A 94 13.42 -9.72 18.10
C SER A 94 13.89 -8.84 16.92
N ALA A 95 14.75 -7.86 17.20
CA ALA A 95 15.35 -7.00 16.18
C ALA A 95 16.27 -7.81 15.23
N GLY A 96 17.07 -8.72 15.75
CA GLY A 96 17.89 -9.63 14.96
C GLY A 96 17.07 -10.52 14.03
N CYS A 97 15.99 -11.10 14.53
CA CYS A 97 15.04 -11.88 13.72
C CYS A 97 14.35 -11.01 12.67
N SER A 98 13.96 -9.79 13.02
CA SER A 98 13.36 -8.83 12.09
C SER A 98 14.30 -8.47 10.96
N TYR A 99 15.55 -8.17 11.27
CA TYR A 99 16.58 -7.91 10.28
C TYR A 99 16.85 -9.13 9.38
N ALA A 100 16.94 -10.32 9.99
CA ALA A 100 17.21 -11.56 9.26
C ALA A 100 16.10 -11.89 8.25
N TYR A 101 14.82 -11.86 8.66
CA TYR A 101 13.73 -12.16 7.72
C TYR A 101 13.65 -11.11 6.60
N SER A 102 13.83 -9.83 6.92
CA SER A 102 13.83 -8.77 5.92
C SER A 102 14.93 -8.97 4.87
N ARG A 103 16.14 -9.27 5.30
CA ARG A 103 17.28 -9.57 4.40
C ARG A 103 17.03 -10.79 3.50
N ILE A 104 16.45 -11.85 4.07
CA ILE A 104 16.12 -13.06 3.32
C ILE A 104 15.02 -12.77 2.31
N MET A 105 13.97 -12.04 2.69
CA MET A 105 12.88 -11.69 1.78
C MET A 105 13.32 -10.83 0.61
N VAL A 106 14.18 -9.84 0.85
CA VAL A 106 14.79 -9.03 -0.22
C VAL A 106 15.58 -9.91 -1.19
N ARG A 107 16.38 -10.86 -0.70
CA ARG A 107 17.13 -11.80 -1.56
C ARG A 107 16.22 -12.70 -2.38
N ILE A 108 15.14 -13.22 -1.80
CA ILE A 108 14.14 -14.03 -2.50
C ILE A 108 13.47 -13.18 -3.58
N SER A 109 13.06 -11.96 -3.24
CA SER A 109 12.44 -11.02 -4.17
C SER A 109 13.33 -10.74 -5.37
N GLN A 110 14.57 -10.32 -5.16
CA GLN A 110 15.51 -10.01 -6.24
C GLN A 110 15.78 -11.21 -7.16
N ARG A 111 15.94 -12.41 -6.59
CA ARG A 111 16.13 -13.63 -7.40
C ARG A 111 14.90 -14.00 -8.19
N THR A 112 13.71 -13.86 -7.58
CA THR A 112 12.42 -14.12 -8.24
C THR A 112 12.20 -13.15 -9.40
N VAL A 113 12.46 -11.86 -9.19
CA VAL A 113 12.32 -10.83 -10.22
C VAL A 113 13.33 -11.03 -11.36
N ALA A 114 14.58 -11.41 -11.04
CA ALA A 114 15.56 -11.75 -12.07
C ALA A 114 15.08 -12.91 -12.96
N THR A 115 14.50 -13.95 -12.36
CA THR A 115 13.92 -15.07 -13.13
C THR A 115 12.72 -14.62 -13.96
N LEU A 116 11.84 -13.80 -13.40
CA LEU A 116 10.68 -13.26 -14.13
C LEU A 116 11.09 -12.37 -15.31
N ARG A 117 12.13 -11.53 -15.12
CA ARG A 117 12.69 -10.71 -16.22
C ARG A 117 13.25 -11.59 -17.33
N GLN A 118 13.95 -12.67 -16.98
CA GLN A 118 14.46 -13.62 -17.99
C GLN A 118 13.33 -14.32 -18.73
N ASP A 119 12.32 -14.81 -18.02
CA ASP A 119 11.16 -15.48 -18.63
C ASP A 119 10.37 -14.52 -19.52
N LEU A 120 10.21 -13.25 -19.11
CA LEU A 120 9.57 -12.21 -19.90
C LEU A 120 10.37 -11.90 -21.16
N PHE A 121 11.70 -11.79 -21.06
CA PHE A 121 12.58 -11.54 -22.18
C PHE A 121 12.52 -12.70 -23.20
N ASN A 122 12.65 -13.94 -22.74
CA ASN A 122 12.53 -15.13 -23.58
C ASN A 122 11.17 -15.18 -24.28
N LYS A 123 10.09 -14.80 -23.57
CA LYS A 123 8.76 -14.74 -24.15
C LYS A 123 8.65 -13.67 -25.23
N LEU A 124 9.21 -12.48 -25.01
CA LEU A 124 9.24 -11.43 -26.03
C LEU A 124 9.98 -11.87 -27.30
N GLN A 125 11.13 -12.52 -27.17
CA GLN A 125 11.86 -13.02 -28.33
C GLN A 125 11.08 -14.08 -29.15
N SER A 126 10.14 -14.79 -28.52
CA SER A 126 9.29 -15.78 -29.19
C SER A 126 8.04 -15.18 -29.86
N LEU A 127 7.80 -13.86 -29.71
CA LEU A 127 6.63 -13.22 -30.32
C LEU A 127 6.87 -12.84 -31.79
N PRO A 128 5.83 -12.88 -32.64
CA PRO A 128 5.94 -12.46 -34.03
C PRO A 128 6.13 -10.95 -34.15
N LEU A 129 6.79 -10.49 -35.22
CA LEU A 129 7.05 -9.06 -35.50
C LEU A 129 5.78 -8.19 -35.43
N ARG A 130 4.66 -8.72 -35.90
CA ARG A 130 3.36 -8.04 -35.85
C ARG A 130 2.97 -7.57 -34.43
N TYR A 131 3.45 -8.25 -33.39
CA TYR A 131 3.20 -7.84 -32.01
C TYR A 131 3.89 -6.52 -31.70
N PHE A 132 5.11 -6.33 -32.18
CA PHE A 132 5.90 -5.13 -31.96
C PHE A 132 5.38 -3.93 -32.77
N ASP A 133 4.77 -4.19 -33.93
CA ASP A 133 4.13 -3.15 -34.76
C ASP A 133 2.85 -2.60 -34.10
N THR A 134 2.19 -3.39 -33.25
CA THR A 134 0.92 -3.02 -32.60
C THR A 134 1.06 -2.53 -31.17
N HIS A 135 2.24 -2.69 -30.56
CA HIS A 135 2.49 -2.30 -29.18
C HIS A 135 3.64 -1.31 -29.10
N GLN A 136 3.46 -0.24 -28.31
CA GLN A 136 4.50 0.77 -28.15
C GLN A 136 5.68 0.21 -27.34
N SER A 137 6.90 0.51 -27.78
CA SER A 137 8.13 0.10 -27.10
C SER A 137 8.20 0.61 -25.65
N GLY A 138 7.59 1.77 -25.37
CA GLY A 138 7.48 2.31 -24.02
C GLY A 138 6.67 1.47 -23.06
N ASP A 139 5.54 0.88 -23.53
CA ASP A 139 4.72 -0.02 -22.72
C ASP A 139 5.47 -1.30 -22.36
N LEU A 140 6.21 -1.85 -23.32
CA LEU A 140 7.04 -3.03 -23.08
C LEU A 140 8.15 -2.72 -22.07
N MET A 141 8.82 -1.58 -22.22
CA MET A 141 9.87 -1.17 -21.30
C MET A 141 9.33 -0.91 -19.89
N SER A 142 8.15 -0.31 -19.77
CA SER A 142 7.48 -0.10 -18.48
C SER A 142 7.22 -1.42 -17.75
N ARG A 143 6.89 -2.50 -18.46
CA ARG A 143 6.73 -3.84 -17.84
C ARG A 143 8.04 -4.41 -17.31
N PHE A 144 9.17 -4.15 -17.98
CA PHE A 144 10.49 -4.59 -17.50
C PHE A 144 11.02 -3.80 -16.32
N THR A 145 10.59 -2.55 -16.17
CA THR A 145 11.00 -1.65 -15.09
C THR A 145 9.93 -1.57 -14.01
N ASN A 146 8.89 -0.75 -14.20
CA ASN A 146 7.91 -0.41 -13.18
C ASN A 146 7.11 -1.62 -12.66
N ASP A 147 6.66 -2.51 -13.57
CA ASP A 147 5.87 -3.68 -13.14
C ASP A 147 6.75 -4.67 -12.37
N MET A 148 8.01 -4.86 -12.81
CA MET A 148 8.94 -5.75 -12.12
C MET A 148 9.39 -5.19 -10.77
N ASP A 149 9.56 -3.88 -10.65
CA ASP A 149 9.88 -3.23 -9.37
C ASP A 149 8.69 -3.30 -8.40
N THR A 150 7.47 -3.13 -8.91
CA THR A 150 6.24 -3.36 -8.12
C THR A 150 6.14 -4.80 -7.61
N VAL A 151 6.43 -5.79 -8.45
CA VAL A 151 6.48 -7.21 -8.03
C VAL A 151 7.58 -7.44 -7.00
N SER A 152 8.74 -6.79 -7.16
CA SER A 152 9.83 -6.84 -6.19
C SER A 152 9.40 -6.35 -4.81
N ASP A 153 8.73 -5.20 -4.75
CA ASP A 153 8.22 -4.62 -3.51
C ASP A 153 7.11 -5.44 -2.88
N MET A 154 6.21 -6.01 -3.70
CA MET A 154 5.18 -6.91 -3.21
C MET A 154 5.78 -8.14 -2.52
N ILE A 155 6.77 -8.78 -3.13
CA ILE A 155 7.41 -9.98 -2.56
C ILE A 155 8.31 -9.61 -1.38
N GLY A 156 9.16 -8.59 -1.54
CA GLY A 156 10.19 -8.24 -0.55
C GLY A 156 9.62 -7.64 0.72
N ASN A 157 8.69 -6.72 0.61
CA ASN A 157 8.19 -5.93 1.72
C ASN A 157 6.74 -6.23 2.07
N SER A 158 5.83 -6.16 1.09
CA SER A 158 4.39 -6.20 1.38
C SER A 158 3.95 -7.54 1.92
N PHE A 159 4.40 -8.65 1.34
CA PHE A 159 4.02 -9.99 1.79
C PHE A 159 4.51 -10.26 3.21
N ALA A 160 5.79 -9.98 3.50
CA ALA A 160 6.36 -10.15 4.83
C ALA A 160 5.65 -9.26 5.87
N SER A 161 5.35 -8.01 5.53
CA SER A 161 4.63 -7.08 6.41
C SER A 161 3.21 -7.56 6.73
N VAL A 162 2.46 -8.05 5.73
CA VAL A 162 1.10 -8.58 5.96
C VAL A 162 1.14 -9.78 6.91
N VAL A 163 2.06 -10.72 6.69
CA VAL A 163 2.20 -11.90 7.56
C VAL A 163 2.65 -11.48 8.96
N SER A 164 3.63 -10.59 9.09
CA SER A 164 4.11 -10.08 10.38
C SER A 164 3.00 -9.37 11.15
N ASN A 165 2.25 -8.48 10.50
CA ASN A 165 1.16 -7.75 11.14
C ASN A 165 0.03 -8.68 11.58
N LEU A 166 -0.31 -9.68 10.77
CA LEU A 166 -1.31 -10.69 11.14
C LEU A 166 -0.86 -11.51 12.35
N LEU A 167 0.40 -11.97 12.37
CA LEU A 167 0.96 -12.70 13.51
C LEU A 167 0.97 -11.83 14.77
N THR A 168 1.45 -10.59 14.67
CA THR A 168 1.47 -9.64 15.79
C THR A 168 0.07 -9.38 16.29
N PHE A 169 -0.91 -9.20 15.41
CA PHE A 169 -2.31 -9.02 15.78
C PHE A 169 -2.86 -10.23 16.55
N VAL A 170 -2.64 -11.44 16.05
CA VAL A 170 -3.07 -12.67 16.71
C VAL A 170 -2.38 -12.82 18.08
N CYS A 171 -1.06 -12.64 18.16
CA CYS A 171 -0.32 -12.68 19.41
C CYS A 171 -0.83 -11.63 20.42
N THR A 172 -1.11 -10.42 19.96
CA THR A 172 -1.65 -9.33 20.80
C THR A 172 -3.02 -9.70 21.35
N VAL A 173 -3.94 -10.21 20.52
CA VAL A 173 -5.26 -10.63 20.96
C VAL A 173 -5.17 -11.77 21.99
N VAL A 174 -4.36 -12.78 21.72
CA VAL A 174 -4.12 -13.89 22.66
C VAL A 174 -3.61 -13.36 24.00
N MET A 175 -2.64 -12.45 23.95
CA MET A 175 -2.04 -11.87 25.15
C MET A 175 -3.04 -11.01 25.94
N LEU A 176 -3.88 -10.21 25.26
CA LEU A 176 -4.95 -9.43 25.89
C LEU A 176 -5.94 -10.32 26.64
N VAL A 177 -6.40 -11.40 26.00
CA VAL A 177 -7.31 -12.38 26.63
C VAL A 177 -6.66 -13.04 27.84
N TYR A 178 -5.39 -13.39 27.72
CA TYR A 178 -4.63 -14.03 28.81
C TYR A 178 -4.43 -13.08 30.02
N LEU A 179 -4.14 -11.80 29.76
CA LEU A 179 -3.92 -10.83 30.84
C LEU A 179 -5.22 -10.47 31.57
N ASN A 180 -6.26 -10.12 30.82
CA ASN A 180 -7.56 -9.73 31.40
C ASN A 180 -8.66 -9.80 30.34
N TRP A 181 -9.50 -10.83 30.42
CA TRP A 181 -10.60 -11.04 29.48
C TRP A 181 -11.66 -9.91 29.50
N ALA A 182 -11.90 -9.30 30.68
CA ALA A 182 -12.89 -8.22 30.82
C ALA A 182 -12.43 -6.94 30.11
N LEU A 183 -11.15 -6.57 30.27
CA LEU A 183 -10.57 -5.43 29.54
C LEU A 183 -10.53 -5.69 28.02
N THR A 184 -10.28 -6.94 27.62
CA THR A 184 -10.31 -7.33 26.21
C THR A 184 -11.69 -7.13 25.61
N LEU A 185 -12.76 -7.52 26.33
CA LEU A 185 -14.14 -7.33 25.89
C LEU A 185 -14.45 -5.83 25.71
N ILE A 186 -14.05 -5.00 26.68
CA ILE A 186 -14.22 -3.54 26.60
C ILE A 186 -13.49 -3.00 25.36
N THR A 187 -12.25 -3.43 25.13
CA THR A 187 -11.46 -3.02 23.95
C THR A 187 -12.17 -3.37 22.64
N PHE A 188 -12.72 -4.57 22.52
CA PHE A 188 -13.48 -4.97 21.32
C PHE A 188 -14.78 -4.18 21.14
N VAL A 189 -15.47 -3.82 22.22
CA VAL A 189 -16.66 -2.96 22.16
C VAL A 189 -16.27 -1.56 21.64
N PHE A 190 -15.19 -0.96 22.17
CA PHE A 190 -14.71 0.33 21.68
C PHE A 190 -14.25 0.27 20.23
N LEU A 191 -13.56 -0.81 19.82
CA LEU A 191 -13.17 -1.02 18.43
C LEU A 191 -14.38 -1.11 17.51
N GLY A 192 -15.42 -1.84 17.92
CA GLY A 192 -16.68 -1.92 17.18
C GLY A 192 -17.35 -0.56 17.05
N LEU A 193 -17.41 0.22 18.14
CA LEU A 193 -17.95 1.58 18.13
C LEU A 193 -17.16 2.48 17.18
N MET A 194 -15.83 2.43 17.25
CA MET A 194 -14.93 3.18 16.35
C MET A 194 -15.22 2.84 14.89
N LEU A 195 -15.35 1.57 14.54
CA LEU A 195 -15.67 1.14 13.16
C LEU A 195 -17.03 1.67 12.68
N LEU A 196 -18.04 1.70 13.56
CA LEU A 196 -19.34 2.29 13.25
C LEU A 196 -19.22 3.81 12.97
N VAL A 197 -18.46 4.54 13.80
CA VAL A 197 -18.21 5.97 13.59
C VAL A 197 -17.49 6.20 12.27
N VAL A 198 -16.41 5.45 11.99
CA VAL A 198 -15.64 5.55 10.73
C VAL A 198 -16.53 5.28 9.52
N LYS A 199 -17.40 4.26 9.60
CA LYS A 199 -18.34 3.94 8.52
C LYS A 199 -19.37 5.06 8.30
N SER A 200 -19.91 5.64 9.37
CA SER A 200 -20.88 6.73 9.32
C SER A 200 -20.26 8.02 8.75
N VAL A 201 -19.11 8.42 9.28
CA VAL A 201 -18.39 9.64 8.84
C VAL A 201 -17.85 9.46 7.42
N GLY A 202 -17.27 8.31 7.09
CA GLY A 202 -16.72 8.00 5.77
C GLY A 202 -17.75 8.08 4.65
N GLY A 203 -18.98 7.64 4.93
CA GLY A 203 -20.10 7.77 3.98
C GLY A 203 -20.45 9.23 3.68
N ARG A 204 -20.53 10.08 4.71
CA ARG A 204 -20.80 11.52 4.56
C ARG A 204 -19.63 12.24 3.89
N SER A 205 -18.41 11.97 4.30
CA SER A 205 -17.21 12.57 3.72
C SER A 205 -17.10 12.30 2.22
N ARG A 206 -17.44 11.08 1.77
CA ARG A 206 -17.41 10.74 0.35
C ARG A 206 -18.32 11.63 -0.49
N VAL A 207 -19.52 11.94 -0.02
CA VAL A 207 -20.46 12.83 -0.72
C VAL A 207 -19.88 14.24 -0.79
N SER A 208 -19.36 14.75 0.34
CA SER A 208 -18.76 16.10 0.38
C SER A 208 -17.53 16.21 -0.54
N PHE A 209 -16.67 15.17 -0.57
CA PHE A 209 -15.53 15.12 -1.50
C PHE A 209 -15.96 15.09 -2.97
N GLN A 210 -17.04 14.36 -3.30
CA GLN A 210 -17.58 14.37 -4.67
C GLN A 210 -18.11 15.74 -5.07
N GLN A 211 -18.80 16.43 -4.17
CA GLN A 211 -19.28 17.80 -4.40
C GLN A 211 -18.11 18.78 -4.56
N GLN A 212 -17.09 18.67 -3.71
CA GLN A 212 -15.88 19.48 -3.81
C GLN A 212 -15.16 19.26 -5.14
N GLN A 213 -14.99 18.00 -5.58
CA GLN A 213 -14.36 17.67 -6.86
C GLN A 213 -15.18 18.19 -8.05
N ALA A 214 -16.51 18.11 -7.97
CA ALA A 214 -17.40 18.67 -8.99
C ALA A 214 -17.27 20.20 -9.08
N ALA A 215 -17.23 20.89 -7.93
CA ALA A 215 -17.05 22.35 -7.87
C ALA A 215 -15.67 22.78 -8.40
N LEU A 216 -14.60 22.04 -8.03
CA LEU A 216 -13.26 22.29 -8.56
C LEU A 216 -13.18 22.02 -10.07
N GLY A 217 -13.86 20.99 -10.56
CA GLY A 217 -13.96 20.73 -12.00
C GLY A 217 -14.66 21.84 -12.76
N SER A 218 -15.77 22.36 -12.22
CA SER A 218 -16.50 23.50 -12.78
C SER A 218 -15.64 24.76 -12.78
N LEU A 219 -14.95 25.05 -11.68
CA LEU A 219 -14.06 26.21 -11.58
C LEU A 219 -12.90 26.12 -12.58
N ASN A 220 -12.25 24.96 -12.68
CA ASN A 220 -11.17 24.78 -13.65
C ASN A 220 -11.67 24.93 -15.10
N GLY A 221 -12.84 24.39 -15.43
CA GLY A 221 -13.45 24.54 -16.74
C GLY A 221 -13.77 26.01 -17.05
N TYR A 222 -14.28 26.76 -16.07
CA TYR A 222 -14.53 28.21 -16.22
C TYR A 222 -13.21 28.97 -16.45
N ILE A 223 -12.15 28.68 -15.69
CA ILE A 223 -10.84 29.32 -15.88
C ILE A 223 -10.29 29.01 -17.28
N GLU A 224 -10.37 27.75 -17.73
CA GLU A 224 -9.90 27.33 -19.06
C GLU A 224 -10.66 28.07 -20.16
N GLU A 225 -11.99 28.17 -20.06
CA GLU A 225 -12.85 28.92 -20.99
C GLU A 225 -12.49 30.42 -21.03
N MET A 226 -12.26 31.03 -19.86
CA MET A 226 -11.86 32.44 -19.78
C MET A 226 -10.47 32.69 -20.35
N ILE A 227 -9.52 31.80 -20.16
CA ILE A 227 -8.17 31.90 -20.74
C ILE A 227 -8.22 31.73 -22.26
N GLU A 228 -8.93 30.71 -22.76
CA GLU A 228 -9.08 30.49 -24.20
C GLU A 228 -9.86 31.67 -24.88
N GLY A 229 -10.92 32.17 -24.20
CA GLY A 229 -11.75 33.28 -24.64
C GLY A 229 -11.13 34.65 -24.43
N GLN A 230 -9.94 34.79 -23.84
CA GLN A 230 -9.36 36.08 -23.43
C GLN A 230 -9.25 37.11 -24.57
N LYS A 231 -8.97 36.65 -25.81
CA LYS A 231 -8.93 37.55 -26.99
C LYS A 231 -10.28 38.17 -27.28
N VAL A 232 -11.36 37.40 -27.14
CA VAL A 232 -12.72 37.84 -27.36
C VAL A 232 -13.15 38.79 -26.24
N ILE A 233 -12.87 38.49 -25.01
CA ILE A 233 -13.14 39.31 -23.83
C ILE A 233 -12.53 40.70 -24.00
N LYS A 234 -11.25 40.78 -24.44
CA LYS A 234 -10.53 42.03 -24.67
C LYS A 234 -11.10 42.84 -25.84
N VAL A 235 -11.48 42.18 -26.95
CA VAL A 235 -12.04 42.86 -28.12
C VAL A 235 -13.38 43.50 -27.79
N PHE A 236 -14.20 42.90 -26.94
CA PHE A 236 -15.53 43.39 -26.56
C PHE A 236 -15.54 44.19 -25.25
N HIS A 237 -14.38 44.44 -24.63
CA HIS A 237 -14.24 45.19 -23.35
C HIS A 237 -15.11 44.61 -22.22
N HIS A 238 -15.18 43.27 -22.12
CA HIS A 238 -15.98 42.57 -21.10
C HIS A 238 -15.18 42.12 -19.87
N GLU A 239 -13.96 42.67 -19.66
CA GLU A 239 -13.07 42.25 -18.56
C GLU A 239 -13.72 42.42 -17.18
N GLN A 240 -14.38 43.59 -16.95
CA GLN A 240 -15.00 43.86 -15.65
C GLN A 240 -16.13 42.87 -15.35
N LYS A 241 -16.95 42.55 -16.35
CA LYS A 241 -18.04 41.59 -16.20
C LYS A 241 -17.52 40.17 -15.89
N THR A 242 -16.41 39.75 -16.51
CA THR A 242 -15.79 38.48 -16.27
C THR A 242 -15.17 38.40 -14.86
N MET A 243 -14.60 39.51 -14.35
CA MET A 243 -14.10 39.58 -12.98
C MET A 243 -15.24 39.51 -11.94
N ASP A 244 -16.36 40.18 -12.22
CA ASP A 244 -17.54 40.18 -11.33
C ASP A 244 -18.22 38.81 -11.29
N GLU A 245 -18.20 38.03 -12.39
CA GLU A 245 -18.73 36.65 -12.45
C GLU A 245 -17.79 35.62 -11.74
N PHE A 246 -16.50 35.93 -11.62
CA PHE A 246 -15.53 35.09 -10.94
C PHE A 246 -15.49 35.33 -9.42
N ALA A 247 -15.88 36.50 -8.92
CA ALA A 247 -15.85 36.87 -7.51
C ALA A 247 -17.03 36.28 -6.72
#